data_bc837abe3d53e2bc36f335c9333e63dc
#
_entry.id   bc837abe3d53e2bc36f335c9333e63dc
#
_cell.length_a   1.000
_cell.length_b   1.000
_cell.length_c   1.000
_cell.angle_alpha   90.00
_cell.angle_beta   90.00
_cell.angle_gamma   90.00
#
_symmetry.space_group_name_H-M   'P 1'
#
loop_
_entity.id
_entity.type
_entity.pdbx_description
1 polymer ?
#
loop_
_entity_poly.entity_id
_entity_poly.type
_entity_poly.pdbx_seq_one_letter_code
_entity_poly.pdbx_strand_id
1 'polypeptide(L)'
;MEALILIVIVAGIVLAAGFWFIQRNHRRQELKGRFGSEYDRTIDTAESRREGEKQLAEREKRVELLHLKDLDPRETQRFGDAWRNTQGRFVDDPGASIKEADSLVQEVMTARGYPITNFEQQAADISVDHPEVLTNYRAAHTIAEANALSPASTEALRQAMIHYRALFDELLVPAELAPSGTQR
;
A
#
# COMPACT_ATOMS: atom_id res chain seq x y z
N MET A 1 50.47 -12.97 25.96
CA MET A 1 49.06 -13.33 26.17
C MET A 1 48.11 -12.15 25.84
N GLU A 2 48.42 -10.94 26.25
CA GLU A 2 47.58 -9.76 26.01
C GLU A 2 47.36 -9.44 24.53
N ALA A 3 48.41 -9.54 23.69
CA ALA A 3 48.26 -9.32 22.22
C ALA A 3 47.33 -10.35 21.57
N LEU A 4 47.31 -11.58 22.03
CA LEU A 4 46.45 -12.64 21.49
C LEU A 4 44.97 -12.41 21.85
N ILE A 5 44.73 -11.94 23.08
CA ILE A 5 43.39 -11.56 23.56
C ILE A 5 42.85 -10.36 22.73
N LEU A 6 43.72 -9.39 22.49
CA LEU A 6 43.35 -8.20 21.72
C LEU A 6 42.99 -8.55 20.25
N ILE A 7 43.74 -9.46 19.64
CA ILE A 7 43.45 -9.96 18.28
C ILE A 7 42.10 -10.69 18.23
N VAL A 8 41.80 -11.53 19.22
CA VAL A 8 40.52 -12.26 19.29
C VAL A 8 39.34 -11.28 19.46
N ILE A 9 39.50 -10.27 20.32
CA ILE A 9 38.45 -9.24 20.51
C ILE A 9 38.19 -8.46 19.21
N VAL A 10 39.25 -8.01 18.53
CA VAL A 10 39.13 -7.27 17.26
C VAL A 10 38.47 -8.16 16.19
N ALA A 11 38.90 -9.42 16.08
CA ALA A 11 38.25 -10.35 15.15
C ALA A 11 36.76 -10.56 15.46
N GLY A 12 36.39 -10.69 16.73
CA GLY A 12 35.02 -10.79 17.18
C GLY A 12 34.19 -9.57 16.82
N ILE A 13 34.73 -8.36 17.02
CA ILE A 13 34.06 -7.10 16.62
C ILE A 13 33.85 -7.01 15.09
N VAL A 14 34.87 -7.38 14.31
CA VAL A 14 34.77 -7.35 12.82
C VAL A 14 33.73 -8.35 12.33
N LEU A 15 33.68 -9.56 12.89
CA LEU A 15 32.68 -10.56 12.55
C LEU A 15 31.27 -10.10 12.95
N ALA A 16 31.08 -9.53 14.12
CA ALA A 16 29.81 -9.00 14.58
C ALA A 16 29.34 -7.82 13.71
N ALA A 17 30.24 -6.91 13.35
CA ALA A 17 29.94 -5.79 12.44
C ALA A 17 29.58 -6.28 11.03
N GLY A 18 30.32 -7.27 10.50
CA GLY A 18 30.02 -7.89 9.20
C GLY A 18 28.65 -8.58 9.20
N PHE A 19 28.35 -9.36 10.21
CA PHE A 19 27.06 -10.01 10.39
C PHE A 19 25.91 -8.99 10.50
N TRP A 20 26.08 -7.95 11.30
CA TRP A 20 25.10 -6.87 11.43
C TRP A 20 24.86 -6.14 10.11
N PHE A 21 25.92 -5.88 9.34
CA PHE A 21 25.83 -5.25 8.02
C PHE A 21 25.06 -6.10 7.02
N ILE A 22 25.32 -7.42 6.98
CA ILE A 22 24.62 -8.37 6.12
C ILE A 22 23.14 -8.43 6.49
N GLN A 23 22.80 -8.58 7.77
CA GLN A 23 21.42 -8.60 8.26
C GLN A 23 20.67 -7.32 7.88
N ARG A 24 21.31 -6.18 8.06
CA ARG A 24 20.70 -4.89 7.71
C ARG A 24 20.47 -4.75 6.21
N ASN A 25 21.40 -5.24 5.40
CA ASN A 25 21.22 -5.19 3.94
C ASN A 25 20.13 -6.14 3.45
N HIS A 26 20.00 -7.32 4.04
CA HIS A 26 18.91 -8.26 3.79
C HIS A 26 17.55 -7.61 4.10
N ARG A 27 17.37 -7.07 5.30
CA ARG A 27 16.12 -6.41 5.70
C ARG A 27 15.74 -5.26 4.76
N ARG A 28 16.73 -4.48 4.32
CA ARG A 28 16.51 -3.43 3.35
C ARG A 28 16.00 -3.96 2.01
N GLN A 29 16.55 -5.07 1.53
CA GLN A 29 16.11 -5.69 0.28
C GLN A 29 14.69 -6.24 0.37
N GLU A 30 14.35 -6.84 1.51
CA GLU A 30 12.99 -7.29 1.81
C GLU A 30 11.99 -6.12 1.76
N LEU A 31 12.29 -5.01 2.47
CA LEU A 31 11.44 -3.83 2.45
C LEU A 31 11.30 -3.24 1.04
N LYS A 32 12.40 -3.15 0.27
CA LYS A 32 12.33 -2.71 -1.12
C LYS A 32 11.48 -3.62 -2.00
N GLY A 33 11.61 -4.92 -1.85
CA GLY A 33 10.81 -5.90 -2.58
C GLY A 33 9.34 -5.81 -2.22
N ARG A 34 9.03 -5.68 -0.92
CA ARG A 34 7.64 -5.64 -0.45
C ARG A 34 6.92 -4.34 -0.81
N PHE A 35 7.56 -3.20 -0.63
CA PHE A 35 6.93 -1.89 -0.80
C PHE A 35 7.11 -1.27 -2.19
N GLY A 36 7.95 -1.84 -3.06
CA GLY A 36 8.16 -1.32 -4.40
C GLY A 36 8.49 0.18 -4.42
N SER A 37 7.75 0.96 -5.21
CA SER A 37 7.92 2.41 -5.35
C SER A 37 7.61 3.18 -4.06
N GLU A 38 6.78 2.64 -3.16
CA GLU A 38 6.47 3.28 -1.89
C GLU A 38 7.66 3.28 -0.93
N TYR A 39 8.60 2.32 -1.07
CA TYR A 39 9.85 2.36 -0.34
C TYR A 39 10.62 3.65 -0.62
N ASP A 40 10.89 3.95 -1.89
CA ASP A 40 11.67 5.14 -2.26
C ASP A 40 10.92 6.42 -1.84
N ARG A 41 9.62 6.49 -2.05
CA ARG A 41 8.79 7.61 -1.58
C ARG A 41 8.90 7.83 -0.06
N THR A 42 8.82 6.77 0.74
CA THR A 42 8.89 6.87 2.21
C THR A 42 10.28 7.31 2.66
N ILE A 43 11.34 6.81 2.01
CA ILE A 43 12.72 7.22 2.31
C ILE A 43 12.95 8.70 1.97
N ASP A 44 12.43 9.17 0.82
CA ASP A 44 12.62 10.56 0.35
C ASP A 44 11.89 11.58 1.24
N THR A 45 10.80 11.18 1.88
CA THR A 45 10.02 12.06 2.78
C THR A 45 10.44 11.97 4.25
N ALA A 46 11.23 10.97 4.64
CA ALA A 46 11.71 10.78 6.00
C ALA A 46 12.96 11.62 6.28
N GLU A 47 13.20 11.96 7.55
CA GLU A 47 14.41 12.67 7.99
C GLU A 47 15.71 11.92 7.68
N SER A 48 15.64 10.61 7.64
CA SER A 48 16.74 9.70 7.30
C SER A 48 16.23 8.38 6.76
N ARG A 49 17.09 7.68 6.00
CA ARG A 49 16.78 6.32 5.52
C ARG A 49 16.41 5.38 6.66
N ARG A 50 17.08 5.47 7.81
CA ARG A 50 16.81 4.62 8.97
C ARG A 50 15.40 4.87 9.51
N GLU A 51 14.98 6.12 9.55
CA GLU A 51 13.63 6.47 10.00
C GLU A 51 12.57 6.01 9.01
N GLY A 52 12.80 6.16 7.70
CA GLY A 52 11.90 5.65 6.67
C GLY A 52 11.76 4.12 6.70
N GLU A 53 12.88 3.40 6.83
CA GLU A 53 12.85 1.93 6.97
C GLU A 53 12.12 1.48 8.25
N LYS A 54 12.25 2.24 9.35
CA LYS A 54 11.51 2.01 10.60
C LYS A 54 10.01 2.23 10.40
N GLN A 55 9.60 3.31 9.74
CA GLN A 55 8.19 3.57 9.43
C GLN A 55 7.58 2.44 8.59
N LEU A 56 8.30 1.93 7.58
CA LEU A 56 7.83 0.80 6.78
C LEU A 56 7.68 -0.48 7.61
N ALA A 57 8.63 -0.78 8.49
CA ALA A 57 8.53 -1.92 9.41
C ALA A 57 7.37 -1.77 10.41
N GLU A 58 7.07 -0.56 10.87
CA GLU A 58 5.91 -0.28 11.73
C GLU A 58 4.59 -0.46 10.97
N ARG A 59 4.52 -0.13 9.66
CA ARG A 59 3.35 -0.41 8.81
C ARG A 59 3.11 -1.91 8.68
N GLU A 60 4.16 -2.71 8.38
CA GLU A 60 4.05 -4.18 8.34
C GLU A 60 3.46 -4.74 9.62
N LYS A 61 4.08 -4.39 10.76
CA LYS A 61 3.64 -4.87 12.07
C LYS A 61 2.20 -4.46 12.38
N ARG A 62 1.80 -3.27 11.96
CA ARG A 62 0.44 -2.79 12.17
C ARG A 62 -0.56 -3.60 11.35
N VAL A 63 -0.28 -3.83 10.06
CA VAL A 63 -1.18 -4.59 9.16
C VAL A 63 -1.30 -6.04 9.60
N GLU A 64 -0.23 -6.67 10.09
CA GLU A 64 -0.26 -8.01 10.68
C GLU A 64 -1.29 -8.13 11.83
N LEU A 65 -1.55 -7.04 12.56
CA LEU A 65 -2.51 -7.01 13.67
C LEU A 65 -3.95 -6.77 13.23
N LEU A 66 -4.21 -6.41 11.97
CA LEU A 66 -5.55 -6.06 11.48
C LEU A 66 -6.45 -7.27 11.22
N HIS A 67 -5.92 -8.50 11.22
CA HIS A 67 -6.69 -9.71 10.90
C HIS A 67 -7.49 -9.58 9.59
N LEU A 68 -6.81 -9.13 8.54
CA LEU A 68 -7.41 -8.99 7.22
C LEU A 68 -8.01 -10.31 6.74
N LYS A 69 -9.14 -10.24 6.04
CA LYS A 69 -9.86 -11.40 5.52
C LYS A 69 -10.21 -11.22 4.05
N ASP A 70 -10.34 -12.31 3.36
CA ASP A 70 -10.91 -12.32 2.02
C ASP A 70 -12.41 -12.07 2.06
N LEU A 71 -12.94 -11.48 0.99
CA LEU A 71 -14.38 -11.31 0.81
C LEU A 71 -15.01 -12.66 0.48
N ASP A 72 -16.20 -12.90 1.01
CA ASP A 72 -16.97 -14.05 0.56
C ASP A 72 -17.49 -13.86 -0.88
N PRO A 73 -17.88 -14.92 -1.59
CA PRO A 73 -18.34 -14.82 -2.98
C PRO A 73 -19.57 -13.92 -3.17
N ARG A 74 -20.44 -13.79 -2.17
CA ARG A 74 -21.61 -12.91 -2.22
C ARG A 74 -21.22 -11.45 -2.04
N GLU A 75 -20.28 -11.17 -1.14
CA GLU A 75 -19.71 -9.84 -0.96
C GLU A 75 -18.99 -9.40 -2.22
N THR A 76 -18.14 -10.26 -2.80
CA THR A 76 -17.44 -10.01 -4.06
C THR A 76 -18.42 -9.69 -5.19
N GLN A 77 -19.49 -10.47 -5.33
CA GLN A 77 -20.51 -10.23 -6.35
C GLN A 77 -21.24 -8.90 -6.10
N ARG A 78 -21.67 -8.64 -4.87
CA ARG A 78 -22.35 -7.40 -4.47
C ARG A 78 -21.52 -6.17 -4.80
N PHE A 79 -20.23 -6.19 -4.44
CA PHE A 79 -19.32 -5.09 -4.74
C PHE A 79 -19.09 -4.93 -6.25
N GLY A 80 -18.91 -6.03 -6.98
CA GLY A 80 -18.79 -6.00 -8.43
C GLY A 80 -20.04 -5.44 -9.13
N ASP A 81 -21.25 -5.75 -8.65
CA ASP A 81 -22.50 -5.18 -9.17
C ASP A 81 -22.59 -3.68 -8.88
N ALA A 82 -22.26 -3.27 -7.65
CA ALA A 82 -22.22 -1.87 -7.26
C ALA A 82 -21.23 -1.07 -8.13
N TRP A 83 -20.04 -1.62 -8.36
CA TRP A 83 -19.04 -1.01 -9.22
C TRP A 83 -19.54 -0.81 -10.67
N ARG A 84 -20.17 -1.83 -11.26
CA ARG A 84 -20.74 -1.72 -12.61
C ARG A 84 -21.81 -0.62 -12.69
N ASN A 85 -22.65 -0.51 -11.68
CA ASN A 85 -23.67 0.52 -11.60
C ASN A 85 -23.04 1.93 -11.51
N THR A 86 -22.01 2.10 -10.69
CA THR A 86 -21.27 3.37 -10.55
C THR A 86 -20.62 3.76 -11.88
N GLN A 87 -19.95 2.81 -12.56
CA GLN A 87 -19.39 3.06 -13.89
C GLN A 87 -20.47 3.42 -14.94
N GLY A 88 -21.63 2.76 -14.90
CA GLY A 88 -22.73 3.06 -15.84
C GLY A 88 -23.25 4.49 -15.68
N ARG A 89 -23.31 5.01 -14.46
CA ARG A 89 -23.75 6.39 -14.18
C ARG A 89 -22.72 7.46 -14.51
N PHE A 90 -21.46 7.08 -14.73
CA PHE A 90 -20.40 8.04 -15.03
C PHE A 90 -20.68 8.91 -16.24
N VAL A 91 -21.41 8.40 -17.24
CA VAL A 91 -21.77 9.15 -18.46
C VAL A 91 -22.71 10.31 -18.13
N ASP A 92 -23.62 10.10 -17.19
CA ASP A 92 -24.66 11.08 -16.82
C ASP A 92 -24.17 12.05 -15.74
N ASP A 93 -23.44 11.56 -14.74
CA ASP A 93 -22.89 12.36 -13.65
C ASP A 93 -21.48 11.86 -13.25
N PRO A 94 -20.42 12.34 -13.94
CA PRO A 94 -19.06 11.95 -13.65
C PRO A 94 -18.61 12.30 -12.23
N GLY A 95 -19.01 13.47 -11.72
CA GLY A 95 -18.61 13.95 -10.41
C GLY A 95 -19.16 13.09 -9.26
N ALA A 96 -20.45 12.81 -9.28
CA ALA A 96 -21.08 11.93 -8.30
C ALA A 96 -20.55 10.50 -8.40
N SER A 97 -20.28 10.00 -9.61
CA SER A 97 -19.74 8.66 -9.82
C SER A 97 -18.32 8.48 -9.23
N ILE A 98 -17.48 9.52 -9.28
CA ILE A 98 -16.16 9.48 -8.63
C ILE A 98 -16.28 9.44 -7.11
N LYS A 99 -17.17 10.25 -6.54
CA LYS A 99 -17.42 10.22 -5.10
C LYS A 99 -17.93 8.85 -4.65
N GLU A 100 -18.79 8.22 -5.42
CA GLU A 100 -19.31 6.88 -5.16
C GLU A 100 -18.23 5.81 -5.32
N ALA A 101 -17.36 5.92 -6.33
CA ALA A 101 -16.23 5.01 -6.51
C ALA A 101 -15.26 5.06 -5.33
N ASP A 102 -14.95 6.24 -4.81
CA ASP A 102 -14.15 6.41 -3.59
C ASP A 102 -14.81 5.74 -2.38
N SER A 103 -16.11 6.00 -2.17
CA SER A 103 -16.86 5.37 -1.08
C SER A 103 -16.87 3.85 -1.19
N LEU A 104 -17.04 3.32 -2.40
CA LEU A 104 -17.09 1.89 -2.66
C LEU A 104 -15.74 1.20 -2.38
N VAL A 105 -14.63 1.84 -2.73
CA VAL A 105 -13.29 1.37 -2.37
C VAL A 105 -13.14 1.30 -0.85
N GLN A 106 -13.57 2.32 -0.12
CA GLN A 106 -13.52 2.34 1.36
C GLN A 106 -14.42 1.27 1.99
N GLU A 107 -15.58 0.99 1.40
CA GLU A 107 -16.46 -0.10 1.84
C GLU A 107 -15.79 -1.48 1.66
N VAL A 108 -15.14 -1.72 0.52
CA VAL A 108 -14.39 -2.96 0.27
C VAL A 108 -13.24 -3.11 1.26
N MET A 109 -12.47 -2.05 1.50
CA MET A 109 -11.41 -2.04 2.50
C MET A 109 -11.94 -2.41 3.88
N THR A 110 -13.05 -1.79 4.29
CA THR A 110 -13.70 -2.08 5.58
C THR A 110 -14.18 -3.52 5.66
N ALA A 111 -14.78 -4.05 4.60
CA ALA A 111 -15.22 -5.44 4.54
C ALA A 111 -14.06 -6.42 4.65
N ARG A 112 -12.88 -6.06 4.14
CA ARG A 112 -11.64 -6.84 4.29
C ARG A 112 -10.97 -6.69 5.66
N GLY A 113 -11.41 -5.76 6.50
CA GLY A 113 -10.89 -5.56 7.86
C GLY A 113 -9.90 -4.40 8.00
N TYR A 114 -9.71 -3.58 6.96
CA TYR A 114 -8.95 -2.34 7.12
C TYR A 114 -9.75 -1.34 7.96
N PRO A 115 -9.11 -0.64 8.92
CA PRO A 115 -9.80 0.33 9.76
C PRO A 115 -10.19 1.58 8.97
N ILE A 116 -11.31 2.19 9.33
CA ILE A 116 -11.71 3.50 8.82
C ILE A 116 -10.82 4.56 9.49
N THR A 117 -9.93 5.15 8.72
CA THR A 117 -8.99 6.16 9.16
C THR A 117 -8.91 7.30 8.14
N ASN A 118 -7.98 8.25 8.33
CA ASN A 118 -7.68 9.22 7.28
C ASN A 118 -6.98 8.56 6.08
N PHE A 119 -7.04 9.23 4.94
CA PHE A 119 -6.47 8.73 3.68
C PHE A 119 -5.00 8.30 3.79
N GLU A 120 -4.14 9.11 4.43
CA GLU A 120 -2.71 8.79 4.53
C GLU A 120 -2.45 7.48 5.29
N GLN A 121 -3.24 7.23 6.34
CA GLN A 121 -3.14 5.98 7.08
C GLN A 121 -3.71 4.79 6.29
N GLN A 122 -4.82 4.98 5.57
CA GLN A 122 -5.36 3.95 4.69
C GLN A 122 -4.36 3.60 3.58
N ALA A 123 -3.77 4.61 2.94
CA ALA A 123 -2.73 4.44 1.94
C ALA A 123 -1.50 3.71 2.50
N ALA A 124 -1.11 4.05 3.74
CA ALA A 124 -0.01 3.36 4.42
C ALA A 124 -0.33 1.89 4.71
N ASP A 125 -1.54 1.57 5.13
CA ASP A 125 -1.97 0.20 5.41
C ASP A 125 -2.06 -0.64 4.12
N ILE A 126 -2.66 -0.10 3.04
CA ILE A 126 -2.70 -0.74 1.72
C ILE A 126 -1.29 -0.99 1.15
N SER A 127 -0.34 -0.10 1.40
CA SER A 127 1.02 -0.18 0.86
C SER A 127 1.75 -1.47 1.23
N VAL A 128 1.32 -2.15 2.28
CA VAL A 128 1.96 -3.38 2.79
C VAL A 128 1.67 -4.58 1.91
N ASP A 129 0.42 -4.73 1.47
CA ASP A 129 -0.03 -5.90 0.71
C ASP A 129 -0.31 -5.59 -0.77
N HIS A 130 -0.59 -4.32 -1.10
CA HIS A 130 -0.95 -3.86 -2.44
C HIS A 130 -0.13 -2.64 -2.92
N PRO A 131 1.21 -2.67 -2.87
CA PRO A 131 2.06 -1.51 -3.20
C PRO A 131 1.92 -1.04 -4.65
N GLU A 132 1.62 -1.97 -5.56
CA GLU A 132 1.53 -1.74 -7.02
C GLU A 132 0.39 -0.77 -7.37
N VAL A 133 -0.75 -0.88 -6.67
CA VAL A 133 -1.94 -0.07 -6.93
C VAL A 133 -2.01 1.20 -6.09
N LEU A 134 -1.10 1.38 -5.14
CA LEU A 134 -1.11 2.54 -4.25
C LEU A 134 -0.93 3.87 -5.00
N THR A 135 -0.07 3.90 -6.03
CA THR A 135 0.10 5.08 -6.88
C THR A 135 -1.21 5.49 -7.55
N ASN A 136 -1.98 4.50 -8.03
CA ASN A 136 -3.31 4.71 -8.60
C ASN A 136 -4.27 5.27 -7.55
N TYR A 137 -4.30 4.69 -6.34
CA TYR A 137 -5.17 5.17 -5.27
C TYR A 137 -4.90 6.64 -4.90
N ARG A 138 -3.63 7.01 -4.76
CA ARG A 138 -3.24 8.41 -4.49
C ARG A 138 -3.65 9.35 -5.62
N ALA A 139 -3.44 8.95 -6.88
CA ALA A 139 -3.83 9.76 -8.04
C ALA A 139 -5.35 9.95 -8.10
N ALA A 140 -6.13 8.88 -7.90
CA ALA A 140 -7.59 8.95 -7.87
C ALA A 140 -8.10 9.87 -6.76
N HIS A 141 -7.57 9.72 -5.54
CA HIS A 141 -7.94 10.53 -4.39
C HIS A 141 -7.65 12.01 -4.60
N THR A 142 -6.47 12.35 -5.13
CA THR A 142 -6.11 13.75 -5.47
C THR A 142 -7.11 14.38 -6.43
N ILE A 143 -7.56 13.64 -7.45
CA ILE A 143 -8.55 14.14 -8.41
C ILE A 143 -9.93 14.28 -7.74
N ALA A 144 -10.30 13.32 -6.88
CA ALA A 144 -11.58 13.36 -6.15
C ALA A 144 -11.64 14.56 -5.19
N GLU A 145 -10.57 14.82 -4.44
CA GLU A 145 -10.46 16.00 -3.57
C GLU A 145 -10.54 17.31 -4.38
N ALA A 146 -9.80 17.40 -5.48
CA ALA A 146 -9.84 18.57 -6.34
C ALA A 146 -11.26 18.82 -6.87
N ASN A 147 -11.98 17.76 -7.30
CA ASN A 147 -13.37 17.84 -7.75
C ASN A 147 -14.34 18.29 -6.66
N ALA A 148 -14.09 17.94 -5.39
CA ALA A 148 -14.89 18.38 -4.26
C ALA A 148 -14.76 19.90 -4.00
N LEU A 149 -13.62 20.48 -4.32
CA LEU A 149 -13.37 21.91 -4.18
C LEU A 149 -13.82 22.74 -5.39
N SER A 150 -13.65 22.17 -6.59
CA SER A 150 -14.02 22.82 -7.85
C SER A 150 -14.23 21.75 -8.93
N PRO A 151 -15.28 21.85 -9.76
CA PRO A 151 -15.57 20.86 -10.78
C PRO A 151 -14.34 20.56 -11.66
N ALA A 152 -13.88 19.32 -11.63
CA ALA A 152 -12.79 18.85 -12.46
C ALA A 152 -13.27 18.57 -13.90
N SER A 153 -12.34 18.50 -14.86
CA SER A 153 -12.71 18.12 -16.23
C SER A 153 -13.18 16.65 -16.27
N THR A 154 -14.09 16.35 -17.22
CA THR A 154 -14.57 14.97 -17.44
C THR A 154 -13.41 14.01 -17.70
N GLU A 155 -12.34 14.47 -18.38
CA GLU A 155 -11.16 13.62 -18.63
C GLU A 155 -10.39 13.33 -17.34
N ALA A 156 -10.22 14.32 -16.43
CA ALA A 156 -9.61 14.08 -15.13
C ALA A 156 -10.44 13.08 -14.30
N LEU A 157 -11.76 13.24 -14.28
CA LEU A 157 -12.67 12.30 -13.61
C LEU A 157 -12.62 10.90 -14.22
N ARG A 158 -12.47 10.79 -15.56
CA ARG A 158 -12.28 9.50 -16.24
C ARG A 158 -10.98 8.83 -15.80
N GLN A 159 -9.90 9.58 -15.65
CA GLN A 159 -8.64 9.05 -15.12
C GLN A 159 -8.79 8.58 -13.66
N ALA A 160 -9.49 9.35 -12.81
CA ALA A 160 -9.77 8.94 -11.44
C ALA A 160 -10.55 7.61 -11.38
N MET A 161 -11.58 7.44 -12.25
CA MET A 161 -12.33 6.19 -12.34
C MET A 161 -11.44 4.99 -12.70
N ILE A 162 -10.50 5.17 -13.64
CA ILE A 162 -9.54 4.12 -14.03
C ILE A 162 -8.62 3.77 -12.85
N HIS A 163 -8.14 4.78 -12.14
CA HIS A 163 -7.26 4.59 -10.98
C HIS A 163 -7.98 3.91 -9.82
N TYR A 164 -9.20 4.33 -9.48
CA TYR A 164 -10.01 3.64 -8.46
C TYR A 164 -10.31 2.20 -8.84
N ARG A 165 -10.58 1.94 -10.14
CA ARG A 165 -10.83 0.60 -10.63
C ARG A 165 -9.63 -0.33 -10.37
N ALA A 166 -8.41 0.13 -10.63
CA ALA A 166 -7.21 -0.68 -10.42
C ALA A 166 -7.10 -1.16 -8.96
N LEU A 167 -7.35 -0.27 -7.98
CA LEU A 167 -7.37 -0.65 -6.58
C LEU A 167 -8.58 -1.55 -6.25
N PHE A 168 -9.76 -1.22 -6.77
CA PHE A 168 -10.97 -1.98 -6.51
C PHE A 168 -10.83 -3.43 -7.00
N ASP A 169 -10.38 -3.62 -8.23
CA ASP A 169 -10.16 -4.95 -8.82
C ASP A 169 -9.14 -5.76 -7.97
N GLU A 170 -8.05 -5.13 -7.52
CA GLU A 170 -7.04 -5.75 -6.66
C GLU A 170 -7.62 -6.19 -5.30
N LEU A 171 -8.44 -5.34 -4.68
CA LEU A 171 -9.08 -5.65 -3.39
C LEU A 171 -10.16 -6.73 -3.47
N LEU A 172 -10.71 -7.01 -4.64
CA LEU A 172 -11.68 -8.09 -4.85
C LEU A 172 -11.05 -9.46 -5.05
N VAL A 173 -9.76 -9.52 -5.41
CA VAL A 173 -9.04 -10.78 -5.60
C VAL A 173 -8.71 -11.38 -4.24
N PRO A 174 -8.97 -12.69 -4.00
CA PRO A 174 -8.49 -13.36 -2.80
C PRO A 174 -6.96 -13.29 -2.67
N ALA A 175 -6.45 -13.17 -1.46
CA ALA A 175 -5.02 -13.05 -1.19
C ALA A 175 -4.20 -14.24 -1.75
N GLU A 176 -4.79 -15.42 -1.83
CA GLU A 176 -4.16 -16.62 -2.42
C GLU A 176 -3.95 -16.52 -3.94
N LEU A 177 -4.71 -15.69 -4.64
CA LEU A 177 -4.65 -15.50 -6.10
C LEU A 177 -3.97 -14.19 -6.50
N ALA A 178 -3.69 -13.31 -5.54
CA ALA A 178 -2.90 -12.12 -5.79
C ALA A 178 -1.52 -12.56 -6.32
N PRO A 179 -1.02 -11.99 -7.44
CA PRO A 179 0.29 -12.35 -7.96
C PRO A 179 1.33 -11.99 -6.89
N SER A 180 1.77 -13.00 -6.15
CA SER A 180 2.87 -12.88 -5.20
C SER A 180 4.04 -12.26 -5.96
N GLY A 181 4.38 -11.02 -5.66
CA GLY A 181 5.55 -10.36 -6.19
C GLY A 181 6.73 -11.34 -6.06
N THR A 182 7.15 -11.86 -7.18
CA THR A 182 8.26 -12.75 -7.48
C THR A 182 9.11 -13.15 -6.27
N GLN A 183 8.83 -14.33 -5.73
CA GLN A 183 9.85 -15.10 -5.04
C GLN A 183 10.92 -15.48 -6.07
N ARG A 184 12.02 -14.78 -6.08
CA ARG A 184 13.33 -15.28 -6.54
C ARG A 184 14.47 -14.54 -5.83
#